data_e958eccf5a453e965548776d1185136f
#
_entry.id   e958eccf5a453e965548776d1185136f
#
_cell.length_a   1.000
_cell.length_b   1.000
_cell.length_c   1.000
_cell.angle_alpha   90.00
_cell.angle_beta   90.00
_cell.angle_gamma   90.00
#
_symmetry.space_group_name_H-M   'P 1'
#
loop_
_entity.id
_entity.type
_entity.pdbx_description
1 polymer ?
#
loop_
_entity_poly.entity_id
_entity_poly.type
_entity_poly.pdbx_seq_one_letter_code
_entity_poly.pdbx_strand_id
1 'polypeptide(L)'
;DVFGPDQDIPAPDMGTGPREMAWLMDQYSRNKGMTVPAVVTGKPIVMGGSLGRTEATGRGVMVSTLAAMEKLKINPYKATCAVQGFGNVGSWAARLLNERGLKIVAISDLSGAYYNENGIDIDAAIA
;
A
#
# COMPACT_ATOMS: atom_id res chain seq x y z
N ASP A 1 -1.51 -13.48 27.33
CA ASP A 1 -0.94 -12.70 26.21
C ASP A 1 -1.90 -12.78 25.02
N VAL A 2 -2.24 -11.62 24.43
CA VAL A 2 -3.13 -11.55 23.25
C VAL A 2 -2.30 -11.65 21.98
N PHE A 3 -1.08 -11.10 21.99
CA PHE A 3 -0.17 -11.10 20.85
C PHE A 3 0.85 -12.23 20.91
N GLY A 4 1.17 -12.78 19.77
CA GLY A 4 2.20 -13.79 19.61
C GLY A 4 2.22 -14.39 18.22
N PRO A 5 3.32 -15.03 17.80
CA PRO A 5 3.42 -15.68 16.49
C PRO A 5 2.35 -16.74 16.21
N ASP A 6 1.86 -17.37 17.27
CA ASP A 6 0.82 -18.42 17.21
C ASP A 6 -0.54 -17.91 17.70
N GLN A 7 -0.72 -16.60 17.81
CA GLN A 7 -1.94 -15.92 18.28
C GLN A 7 -2.28 -14.77 17.33
N ASP A 8 -2.54 -13.57 17.86
CA ASP A 8 -2.81 -12.39 17.04
C ASP A 8 -1.49 -11.69 16.66
N ILE A 9 -1.27 -11.54 15.36
CA ILE A 9 -0.10 -10.88 14.79
C ILE A 9 -0.49 -9.47 14.32
N PRO A 10 -0.06 -8.39 15.02
CA PRO A 10 -0.33 -7.03 14.62
C PRO A 10 0.22 -6.69 13.24
N ALA A 11 -0.54 -5.86 12.51
CA ALA A 11 -0.16 -5.27 11.24
C ALA A 11 -0.32 -3.75 11.29
N PRO A 12 0.42 -2.98 10.46
CA PRO A 12 0.23 -1.54 10.39
C PRO A 12 -1.12 -1.19 9.74
N ASP A 13 -1.76 -0.15 10.28
CA ASP A 13 -3.00 0.43 9.78
C ASP A 13 -2.94 1.96 9.94
N MET A 14 -4.08 2.64 9.89
CA MET A 14 -4.18 4.09 10.02
C MET A 14 -3.45 4.59 11.28
N GLY A 15 -2.55 5.55 11.12
CA GLY A 15 -1.76 6.10 12.21
C GLY A 15 -0.57 5.26 12.67
N THR A 16 -0.32 4.10 12.05
CA THR A 16 0.81 3.22 12.35
C THR A 16 1.57 2.82 11.08
N GLY A 17 2.84 2.47 11.24
CA GLY A 17 3.72 2.09 10.14
C GLY A 17 4.85 1.16 10.58
N PRO A 18 5.89 1.03 9.77
CA PRO A 18 7.03 0.16 10.08
C PRO A 18 7.71 0.49 11.42
N ARG A 19 7.73 1.76 11.81
CA ARG A 19 8.31 2.22 13.07
C ARG A 19 7.57 1.67 14.29
N GLU A 20 6.25 1.76 14.29
CA GLU A 20 5.40 1.27 15.37
C GLU A 20 5.47 -0.27 15.45
N MET A 21 5.53 -0.94 14.31
CA MET A 21 5.74 -2.39 14.25
C MET A 21 7.12 -2.80 14.81
N ALA A 22 8.16 -2.00 14.56
CA ALA A 22 9.47 -2.22 15.15
C ALA A 22 9.44 -2.10 16.69
N TRP A 23 8.73 -1.10 17.23
CA TRP A 23 8.57 -0.93 18.67
C TRP A 23 7.81 -2.08 19.33
N LEU A 24 6.74 -2.56 18.69
CA LEU A 24 5.99 -3.73 19.16
C LEU A 24 6.87 -4.98 19.20
N MET A 25 7.64 -5.22 18.13
CA MET A 25 8.57 -6.34 18.07
C MET A 25 9.66 -6.25 19.13
N ASP A 26 10.26 -5.06 19.34
CA ASP A 26 11.30 -4.86 20.36
C ASP A 26 10.76 -5.14 21.76
N GLN A 27 9.62 -4.56 22.11
CA GLN A 27 9.02 -4.74 23.44
C GLN A 27 8.61 -6.20 23.69
N TYR A 28 8.01 -6.85 22.70
CA TYR A 28 7.67 -8.27 22.83
C TYR A 28 8.91 -9.15 23.01
N SER A 29 9.94 -8.90 22.21
CA SER A 29 11.20 -9.64 22.24
C SER A 29 11.91 -9.48 23.60
N ARG A 30 11.91 -8.27 24.17
CA ARG A 30 12.45 -8.01 25.53
C ARG A 30 11.71 -8.83 26.57
N ASN A 31 10.38 -8.88 26.51
CA ASN A 31 9.57 -9.64 27.46
C ASN A 31 9.82 -11.17 27.35
N LYS A 32 10.16 -11.65 26.16
CA LYS A 32 10.48 -13.07 25.92
C LYS A 32 11.96 -13.41 26.15
N GLY A 33 12.82 -12.40 26.32
CA GLY A 33 14.28 -12.59 26.49
C GLY A 33 15.00 -13.06 25.22
N MET A 34 14.33 -13.01 24.04
CA MET A 34 14.89 -13.39 22.74
C MET A 34 14.22 -12.61 21.62
N THR A 35 14.90 -12.42 20.50
CA THR A 35 14.32 -11.75 19.32
C THR A 35 13.24 -12.62 18.67
N VAL A 36 12.01 -12.08 18.53
CA VAL A 36 10.85 -12.76 17.95
C VAL A 36 10.28 -11.95 16.78
N PRO A 37 10.86 -12.05 15.56
CA PRO A 37 10.42 -11.25 14.41
C PRO A 37 9.02 -11.61 13.92
N ALA A 38 8.56 -12.82 14.17
CA ALA A 38 7.27 -13.33 13.72
C ALA A 38 6.06 -12.70 14.45
N VAL A 39 6.28 -11.90 15.50
CA VAL A 39 5.20 -11.32 16.30
C VAL A 39 4.42 -10.21 15.59
N VAL A 40 4.99 -9.58 14.57
CA VAL A 40 4.35 -8.49 13.80
C VAL A 40 4.60 -8.63 12.31
N THR A 41 3.70 -8.05 11.50
CA THR A 41 3.95 -7.82 10.06
C THR A 41 4.36 -6.37 9.82
N GLY A 42 4.72 -6.00 8.57
CA GLY A 42 4.99 -4.62 8.18
C GLY A 42 6.17 -3.93 8.87
N LYS A 43 7.00 -4.69 9.58
CA LYS A 43 8.25 -4.17 10.18
C LYS A 43 9.27 -3.81 9.12
N PRO A 44 10.28 -2.97 9.43
CA PRO A 44 11.36 -2.63 8.51
C PRO A 44 12.08 -3.87 7.96
N ILE A 45 12.54 -3.80 6.70
CA ILE A 45 13.25 -4.91 6.03
C ILE A 45 14.49 -5.31 6.82
N VAL A 46 15.25 -4.34 7.35
CA VAL A 46 16.44 -4.60 8.19
C VAL A 46 16.15 -5.37 9.47
N MET A 47 14.89 -5.43 9.89
CA MET A 47 14.41 -6.19 11.05
C MET A 47 13.68 -7.49 10.65
N GLY A 48 13.89 -7.96 9.43
CA GLY A 48 13.24 -9.17 8.90
C GLY A 48 11.87 -8.92 8.28
N GLY A 49 11.58 -7.68 7.83
CA GLY A 49 10.40 -7.35 7.05
C GLY A 49 10.45 -7.94 5.63
N SER A 50 9.28 -8.16 5.02
CA SER A 50 9.16 -8.69 3.66
C SER A 50 9.29 -7.59 2.62
N LEU A 51 10.02 -7.86 1.54
CA LEU A 51 10.01 -7.03 0.33
C LEU A 51 8.61 -7.00 -0.28
N GLY A 52 8.24 -5.86 -0.88
CA GLY A 52 6.95 -5.70 -1.55
C GLY A 52 5.77 -5.38 -0.63
N ARG A 53 5.95 -5.33 0.70
CA ARG A 53 4.85 -5.04 1.63
C ARG A 53 4.31 -3.61 1.47
N THR A 54 5.17 -2.66 1.14
CA THR A 54 4.78 -1.23 1.02
C THR A 54 3.75 -1.02 -0.09
N GLU A 55 3.95 -1.64 -1.25
CA GLU A 55 3.06 -1.51 -2.40
C GLU A 55 2.00 -2.61 -2.48
N ALA A 56 2.01 -3.61 -1.59
CA ALA A 56 1.20 -4.82 -1.71
C ALA A 56 -0.29 -4.56 -1.90
N THR A 57 -0.88 -3.66 -1.12
CA THR A 57 -2.31 -3.36 -1.20
C THR A 57 -2.65 -2.62 -2.50
N GLY A 58 -1.86 -1.60 -2.88
CA GLY A 58 -2.01 -0.91 -4.16
C GLY A 58 -1.82 -1.85 -5.35
N ARG A 59 -0.89 -2.79 -5.26
CA ARG A 59 -0.68 -3.84 -6.26
C ARG A 59 -1.90 -4.76 -6.36
N GLY A 60 -2.51 -5.15 -5.24
CA GLY A 60 -3.76 -5.92 -5.23
C GLY A 60 -4.90 -5.18 -5.92
N VAL A 61 -5.05 -3.87 -5.66
CA VAL A 61 -6.03 -3.02 -6.37
C VAL A 61 -5.77 -3.03 -7.87
N MET A 62 -4.53 -2.83 -8.31
CA MET A 62 -4.16 -2.86 -9.73
C MET A 62 -4.52 -4.21 -10.37
N VAL A 63 -4.15 -5.34 -9.75
CA VAL A 63 -4.43 -6.69 -10.27
C VAL A 63 -5.94 -6.90 -10.42
N SER A 64 -6.72 -6.58 -9.40
CA SER A 64 -8.18 -6.73 -9.41
C SER A 64 -8.84 -5.83 -10.47
N THR A 65 -8.35 -4.59 -10.61
CA THR A 65 -8.84 -3.65 -11.62
C THR A 65 -8.60 -4.18 -13.04
N LEU A 66 -7.38 -4.64 -13.33
CA LEU A 66 -7.06 -5.19 -14.66
C LEU A 66 -7.88 -6.44 -14.99
N ALA A 67 -8.07 -7.33 -14.01
CA ALA A 67 -8.92 -8.52 -14.18
C ALA A 67 -10.39 -8.14 -14.47
N ALA A 68 -10.91 -7.12 -13.76
CA ALA A 68 -12.26 -6.61 -14.04
C ALA A 68 -12.34 -5.96 -15.42
N MET A 69 -11.35 -5.18 -15.83
CA MET A 69 -11.29 -4.56 -17.17
C MET A 69 -11.26 -5.62 -18.29
N GLU A 70 -10.48 -6.67 -18.11
CA GLU A 70 -10.43 -7.79 -19.06
C GLU A 70 -11.81 -8.43 -19.20
N LYS A 71 -12.48 -8.75 -18.08
CA LYS A 71 -13.83 -9.31 -18.09
C LYS A 71 -14.86 -8.40 -18.74
N LEU A 72 -14.72 -7.09 -18.57
CA LEU A 72 -15.60 -6.07 -19.14
C LEU A 72 -15.18 -5.65 -20.58
N LYS A 73 -14.09 -6.20 -21.10
CA LYS A 73 -13.49 -5.86 -22.40
C LYS A 73 -13.12 -4.37 -22.53
N ILE A 74 -12.68 -3.78 -21.43
CA ILE A 74 -12.18 -2.39 -21.38
C ILE A 74 -10.69 -2.40 -21.70
N ASN A 75 -10.28 -1.62 -22.69
CA ASN A 75 -8.86 -1.49 -23.03
C ASN A 75 -8.17 -0.51 -22.07
N PRO A 76 -7.16 -0.93 -21.29
CA PRO A 76 -6.45 -0.06 -20.35
C PRO A 76 -5.86 1.20 -21.00
N TYR A 77 -5.31 1.08 -22.20
CA TYR A 77 -4.67 2.20 -22.93
C TYR A 77 -5.65 3.26 -23.44
N LYS A 78 -6.95 2.99 -23.38
CA LYS A 78 -8.02 3.93 -23.77
C LYS A 78 -8.85 4.37 -22.56
N ALA A 79 -8.57 3.84 -21.39
CA ALA A 79 -9.31 4.13 -20.18
C ALA A 79 -8.68 5.30 -19.40
N THR A 80 -9.53 6.10 -18.77
CA THR A 80 -9.15 7.07 -17.75
C THR A 80 -9.49 6.54 -16.37
N CYS A 81 -8.73 6.97 -15.38
CA CYS A 81 -8.92 6.55 -13.99
C CYS A 81 -8.88 7.76 -13.05
N ALA A 82 -9.77 7.76 -12.06
CA ALA A 82 -9.75 8.67 -10.93
C ALA A 82 -9.48 7.87 -9.64
N VAL A 83 -8.63 8.40 -8.78
CA VAL A 83 -8.25 7.75 -7.51
C VAL A 83 -8.65 8.64 -6.36
N GLN A 84 -9.59 8.18 -5.54
CA GLN A 84 -9.98 8.84 -4.31
C GLN A 84 -9.20 8.25 -3.13
N GLY A 85 -8.51 9.12 -2.38
CA GLY A 85 -7.55 8.74 -1.35
C GLY A 85 -6.15 8.56 -1.94
N PHE A 86 -5.23 9.49 -1.67
CA PHE A 86 -3.87 9.48 -2.22
C PHE A 86 -2.81 9.22 -1.14
N GLY A 87 -3.16 8.37 -0.14
CA GLY A 87 -2.23 7.80 0.84
C GLY A 87 -1.48 6.59 0.27
N ASN A 88 -0.95 5.74 1.15
CA ASN A 88 -0.14 4.58 0.73
C ASN A 88 -0.83 3.71 -0.33
N VAL A 89 -2.09 3.32 -0.12
CA VAL A 89 -2.80 2.44 -1.06
C VAL A 89 -3.09 3.14 -2.39
N GLY A 90 -3.64 4.36 -2.33
CA GLY A 90 -4.05 5.08 -3.54
C GLY A 90 -2.89 5.53 -4.41
N SER A 91 -1.80 6.01 -3.82
CA SER A 91 -0.61 6.42 -4.57
C SER A 91 0.04 5.24 -5.30
N TRP A 92 0.18 4.08 -4.62
CA TRP A 92 0.68 2.86 -5.27
C TRP A 92 -0.27 2.30 -6.32
N ALA A 93 -1.60 2.34 -6.07
CA ALA A 93 -2.58 1.92 -7.06
C ALA A 93 -2.52 2.80 -8.32
N ALA A 94 -2.47 4.14 -8.15
CA ALA A 94 -2.35 5.08 -9.25
C ALA A 94 -1.07 4.84 -10.07
N ARG A 95 0.09 4.72 -9.41
CA ARG A 95 1.37 4.45 -10.05
C ARG A 95 1.32 3.16 -10.87
N LEU A 96 0.93 2.05 -10.24
CA LEU A 96 0.92 0.74 -10.87
C LEU A 96 -0.11 0.62 -12.00
N LEU A 97 -1.27 1.26 -11.88
CA LEU A 97 -2.26 1.34 -12.96
C LEU A 97 -1.75 2.19 -14.13
N ASN A 98 -1.07 3.30 -13.85
CA ASN A 98 -0.45 4.14 -14.88
C ASN A 98 0.63 3.37 -15.66
N GLU A 99 1.50 2.61 -14.98
CA GLU A 99 2.49 1.72 -15.60
C GLU A 99 1.85 0.66 -16.52
N ARG A 100 0.59 0.31 -16.29
CA ARG A 100 -0.19 -0.63 -17.12
C ARG A 100 -1.00 0.03 -18.21
N GLY A 101 -0.80 1.33 -18.43
CA GLY A 101 -1.36 2.08 -19.55
C GLY A 101 -2.65 2.85 -19.26
N LEU A 102 -3.19 2.80 -18.04
CA LEU A 102 -4.32 3.65 -17.68
C LEU A 102 -3.86 5.11 -17.50
N LYS A 103 -4.63 6.03 -18.04
CA LYS A 103 -4.41 7.46 -17.84
C LYS A 103 -5.06 7.89 -16.52
N ILE A 104 -4.26 8.24 -15.52
CA ILE A 104 -4.77 8.79 -14.25
C ILE A 104 -5.08 10.27 -14.48
N VAL A 105 -6.34 10.64 -14.45
CA VAL A 105 -6.80 12.01 -14.74
C VAL A 105 -7.23 12.79 -13.50
N ALA A 106 -7.50 12.09 -12.39
CA ALA A 106 -7.89 12.74 -11.14
C ALA A 106 -7.32 11.97 -9.94
N ILE A 107 -6.87 12.71 -8.96
CA ILE A 107 -6.50 12.21 -7.63
C ILE A 107 -7.11 13.12 -6.58
N SER A 108 -7.43 12.58 -5.40
CA SER A 108 -7.91 13.38 -4.28
C SER A 108 -7.51 12.79 -2.94
N ASP A 109 -7.40 13.64 -1.94
CA ASP A 109 -7.23 13.27 -0.54
C ASP A 109 -7.99 14.26 0.38
N LEU A 110 -7.63 14.30 1.67
CA LEU A 110 -8.25 15.19 2.65
C LEU A 110 -7.91 16.67 2.41
N SER A 111 -6.84 16.98 1.68
CA SER A 111 -6.39 18.35 1.39
C SER A 111 -7.09 18.94 0.15
N GLY A 112 -7.59 18.10 -0.74
CA GLY A 112 -8.28 18.52 -1.95
C GLY A 112 -8.23 17.50 -3.07
N ALA A 113 -8.55 17.99 -4.28
CA ALA A 113 -8.53 17.19 -5.50
C ALA A 113 -7.76 17.91 -6.62
N TYR A 114 -7.04 17.13 -7.39
CA TYR A 114 -6.35 17.59 -8.60
C TYR A 114 -6.87 16.85 -9.82
N TYR A 115 -7.15 17.59 -10.89
CA TYR A 115 -7.64 17.06 -12.16
C TYR A 115 -6.81 17.56 -13.32
N ASN A 116 -6.46 16.67 -14.24
CA ASN A 116 -5.82 17.00 -15.51
C ASN A 116 -6.29 16.00 -16.59
N GLU A 117 -7.03 16.48 -17.58
CA GLU A 117 -7.54 15.64 -18.69
C GLU A 117 -6.42 14.98 -19.52
N ASN A 118 -5.24 15.59 -19.56
CA ASN A 118 -4.07 15.06 -20.27
C ASN A 118 -3.33 13.97 -19.50
N GLY A 119 -3.71 13.72 -18.25
CA GLY A 119 -3.06 12.81 -17.32
C GLY A 119 -2.23 13.53 -16.28
N ILE A 120 -2.06 12.88 -15.14
CA ILE A 120 -1.31 13.37 -13.98
C ILE A 120 0.04 12.66 -13.96
N ASP A 121 1.12 13.41 -13.76
CA ASP A 121 2.43 12.85 -13.42
C ASP A 121 2.37 12.33 -11.97
N ILE A 122 2.24 11.00 -11.86
CA ILE A 122 2.06 10.35 -10.56
C ILE A 122 3.33 10.42 -9.71
N ASP A 123 4.51 10.36 -10.32
CA ASP A 123 5.77 10.44 -9.58
C ASP A 123 5.98 11.84 -8.99
N ALA A 124 5.65 12.88 -9.75
CA ALA A 124 5.66 14.26 -9.25
C ALA A 124 4.60 14.51 -8.17
N ALA A 125 3.45 13.84 -8.25
CA ALA A 125 2.38 13.97 -7.26
C ALA A 125 2.69 13.24 -5.93
N ILE A 126 3.60 12.26 -5.93
CA ILE A 126 4.03 11.51 -4.74
C ILE A 126 5.21 12.20 -4.03
N ALA A 127 6.03 12.97 -4.75
CA ALA A 127 7.23 13.65 -4.23
C ALA A 127 6.90 14.77 -3.24
#